data_a92e3250d27b96cc0f422c844ed9f169
#
_entry.id   a92e3250d27b96cc0f422c844ed9f169
#
_cell.length_a   1.000
_cell.length_b   1.000
_cell.length_c   1.000
_cell.angle_alpha   90.00
_cell.angle_beta   90.00
_cell.angle_gamma   90.00
#
_symmetry.space_group_name_H-M   'P 1'
#
loop_
_entity.id
_entity.type
_entity.pdbx_description
1 polymer ?
#
loop_
_entity_poly.entity_id
_entity_poly.type
_entity_poly.pdbx_seq_one_letter_code
_entity_poly.pdbx_strand_id
1 'polypeptide(L)' 'MGSQTDYFNRIGYQAVWDIGDRVTGKWNRIPFVGTVGNDRLLNHRDGPEITVHLDLPIRHDNRIYNFIIVKHKDIKEYK' A
#
# COMPACT_ATOMS: atom_id res chain seq x y z
N MET A 1 13.79 7.40 -6.29
CA MET A 1 13.10 8.33 -7.18
C MET A 1 11.63 8.10 -7.13
N GLY A 2 10.89 9.12 -6.82
CA GLY A 2 9.45 9.01 -6.68
C GLY A 2 8.69 9.02 -7.99
N SER A 3 9.00 8.12 -8.92
CA SER A 3 8.33 8.08 -10.21
C SER A 3 6.83 7.86 -10.06
N GLN A 4 6.43 7.05 -9.09
CA GLN A 4 5.03 6.80 -8.79
C GLN A 4 4.37 8.08 -8.25
N THR A 5 5.04 8.79 -7.36
CA THR A 5 4.55 10.05 -6.83
C THR A 5 4.39 11.08 -7.95
N ASP A 6 5.37 11.17 -8.85
CA ASP A 6 5.31 12.08 -9.98
C ASP A 6 4.12 11.76 -10.89
N TYR A 7 3.89 10.48 -11.15
CA TYR A 7 2.76 10.07 -11.97
C TYR A 7 1.44 10.51 -11.34
N PHE A 8 1.25 10.26 -10.06
CA PHE A 8 0.01 10.59 -9.38
C PHE A 8 -0.21 12.10 -9.29
N ASN A 9 0.83 12.86 -9.06
CA ASN A 9 0.74 14.31 -9.08
C ASN A 9 0.30 14.83 -10.46
N ARG A 10 0.77 14.19 -11.51
CA ARG A 10 0.44 14.57 -12.87
C ARG A 10 -1.04 14.36 -13.20
N ILE A 11 -1.66 13.32 -12.65
CA ILE A 11 -3.06 13.00 -12.88
C ILE A 11 -3.99 13.52 -11.78
N GLY A 12 -3.46 14.33 -10.87
CA GLY A 12 -4.27 14.99 -9.83
C GLY A 12 -4.41 14.23 -8.53
N TYR A 13 -3.69 13.13 -8.35
CA TYR A 13 -3.64 12.44 -7.06
C TYR A 13 -2.45 12.91 -6.26
N GLN A 14 -2.66 13.09 -4.97
CA GLN A 14 -1.55 13.31 -4.05
C GLN A 14 -1.04 11.95 -3.58
N ALA A 15 -0.10 11.41 -4.30
CA ALA A 15 0.55 10.17 -3.90
C ALA A 15 1.64 10.52 -2.90
N VAL A 16 1.53 9.94 -1.71
CA VAL A 16 2.49 10.17 -0.64
C VAL A 16 3.38 8.95 -0.40
N TRP A 17 3.17 7.89 -1.16
CA TRP A 17 3.87 6.62 -0.91
C TRP A 17 4.77 6.28 -2.09
N ASP A 18 6.02 5.95 -1.77
CA ASP A 18 7.01 5.45 -2.72
C ASP A 18 7.40 4.02 -2.38
N ILE A 19 7.95 3.31 -3.36
CA ILE A 19 8.48 1.97 -3.13
C ILE A 19 9.56 2.05 -2.05
N GLY A 20 9.43 1.19 -1.05
CA GLY A 20 10.37 1.16 0.08
C GLY A 20 9.88 1.88 1.32
N ASP A 21 8.80 2.65 1.22
CA ASP A 21 8.25 3.32 2.40
C ASP A 21 7.71 2.30 3.40
N ARG A 22 7.96 2.57 4.67
CA ARG A 22 7.44 1.76 5.76
C ARG A 22 6.06 2.27 6.15
N VAL A 23 5.09 1.38 6.18
CA VAL A 23 3.69 1.74 6.41
C VAL A 23 3.03 0.78 7.39
N THR A 24 1.94 1.25 7.96
CA THR A 24 1.11 0.45 8.86
C THR A 24 -0.37 0.77 8.58
N GLY A 25 -1.22 -0.13 8.99
CA GLY A 25 -2.65 0.03 8.83
C GLY A 25 -3.38 -1.21 9.29
N LYS A 26 -4.60 -1.38 8.82
CA LYS A 26 -5.39 -2.58 9.07
C LYS A 26 -5.92 -3.12 7.76
N TRP A 27 -5.86 -4.43 7.62
CA TRP A 27 -6.40 -5.15 6.48
C TRP A 27 -7.37 -6.20 7.01
N ASN A 28 -8.64 -6.13 6.60
CA ASN A 28 -9.70 -6.98 7.17
C ASN A 28 -9.69 -6.96 8.71
N ARG A 29 -9.51 -5.77 9.28
CA ARG A 29 -9.42 -5.52 10.72
C ARG A 29 -8.17 -6.09 11.39
N ILE A 30 -7.24 -6.61 10.62
CA ILE A 30 -5.98 -7.15 11.12
C ILE A 30 -4.90 -6.07 10.98
N PRO A 31 -4.29 -5.64 12.08
CA PRO A 31 -3.22 -4.65 12.00
C PRO A 31 -1.99 -5.26 11.33
N PHE A 32 -1.29 -4.45 10.55
CA PHE A 32 -0.10 -4.91 9.85
C PHE A 32 0.95 -3.81 9.81
N VAL A 33 2.18 -4.24 9.59
CA VAL A 33 3.31 -3.38 9.26
C VAL A 33 3.98 -3.97 8.03
N GLY A 34 4.39 -3.12 7.12
CA GLY A 34 5.05 -3.62 5.92
C GLY A 34 5.76 -2.52 5.15
N THR A 35 6.20 -2.88 3.97
CA THR A 35 6.94 -2.01 3.08
C THR A 35 6.21 -1.90 1.76
N VAL A 36 6.05 -0.67 1.28
CA VAL A 36 5.43 -0.43 -0.03
C VAL A 36 6.28 -1.11 -1.09
N GLY A 37 5.64 -1.98 -1.83
CA GLY A 37 6.27 -2.73 -2.92
C GLY A 37 5.89 -2.14 -4.27
N ASN A 38 5.81 -3.02 -5.27
CA ASN A 38 5.44 -2.59 -6.60
C ASN A 38 4.08 -1.94 -6.60
N ASP A 39 4.04 -0.84 -7.31
CA ASP A 39 2.82 -0.13 -7.57
C ASP A 39 2.02 -0.84 -8.64
N ARG A 40 0.81 -1.14 -8.34
CA ARG A 40 -0.18 -1.32 -9.37
C ARG A 40 -0.94 -0.02 -9.47
N LEU A 41 -0.60 0.73 -10.48
CA LEU A 41 -1.34 1.92 -10.85
C LEU A 41 -2.65 1.50 -11.49
N LEU A 42 -3.56 0.99 -10.69
CA LEU A 42 -4.88 0.71 -11.18
C LEU A 42 -5.72 1.96 -11.02
N ASN A 43 -6.37 2.36 -12.09
CA ASN A 43 -7.30 3.47 -12.07
C ASN A 43 -8.53 3.07 -11.28
N HIS A 44 -8.51 3.34 -9.99
CA HIS A 44 -9.67 3.14 -9.16
C HIS A 44 -10.34 4.47 -8.87
N ARG A 45 -11.64 4.43 -8.72
CA ARG A 45 -12.41 5.62 -8.37
C ARG A 45 -11.95 6.22 -7.06
N ASP A 46 -11.47 5.39 -6.14
CA ASP A 46 -11.05 5.80 -4.80
C ASP A 46 -9.56 6.07 -4.71
N GLY A 47 -8.89 6.17 -5.83
CA GLY A 47 -7.46 6.40 -5.87
C GLY A 47 -6.66 5.12 -6.07
N PRO A 48 -5.33 5.23 -6.11
CA PRO A 48 -4.46 4.09 -6.40
C PRO A 48 -4.43 3.06 -5.29
N GLU A 49 -4.30 1.81 -5.69
CA GLU A 49 -4.02 0.72 -4.79
C GLU A 49 -2.52 0.48 -4.71
N ILE A 50 -2.08 0.09 -3.52
CA ILE A 50 -0.68 -0.08 -3.22
C ILE A 50 -0.46 -1.49 -2.71
N THR A 51 0.58 -2.15 -3.22
CA THR A 51 1.00 -3.44 -2.71
C THR A 51 1.92 -3.21 -1.52
N VAL A 52 1.61 -3.85 -0.40
CA VAL A 52 2.43 -3.79 0.81
C VAL A 52 2.98 -5.18 1.09
N HIS A 53 4.30 -5.29 1.14
CA HIS A 53 4.96 -6.52 1.57
C HIS A 53 4.99 -6.55 3.09
N LEU A 54 4.37 -7.57 3.67
CA LEU A 54 4.17 -7.66 5.10
C LEU A 54 5.44 -8.10 5.81
N ASP A 55 5.72 -7.50 6.97
CA ASP A 55 6.83 -7.94 7.82
C ASP A 55 6.54 -9.32 8.39
N LEU A 56 5.29 -9.56 8.77
CA LEU A 56 4.84 -10.86 9.27
C LEU A 56 3.65 -11.29 8.42
N PRO A 57 3.64 -12.54 7.94
CA PRO A 57 2.51 -13.03 7.17
C PRO A 57 1.20 -12.94 7.95
N ILE A 58 0.11 -12.69 7.22
CA ILE A 58 -1.23 -12.66 7.80
C ILE A 58 -1.97 -13.91 7.37
N ARG A 59 -2.58 -14.58 8.34
CA ARG A 59 -3.47 -15.71 8.07
C ARG A 59 -4.91 -15.22 8.09
N HIS A 60 -5.60 -15.42 6.96
CA HIS A 60 -6.98 -15.02 6.81
C HIS A 60 -7.69 -15.98 5.87
N ASP A 61 -8.87 -16.47 6.27
CA ASP A 61 -9.67 -17.42 5.49
C ASP A 61 -8.87 -18.64 5.03
N ASN A 62 -8.11 -19.25 5.94
CA ASN A 62 -7.28 -20.42 5.67
C ASN A 62 -6.18 -20.17 4.61
N ARG A 63 -5.84 -18.92 4.37
CA ARG A 63 -4.76 -18.53 3.47
C ARG A 63 -3.72 -17.74 4.23
N ILE A 64 -2.48 -17.84 3.77
CA ILE A 64 -1.38 -17.06 4.32
C ILE A 64 -0.99 -16.01 3.28
N TYR A 65 -0.95 -14.76 3.71
CA TYR A 65 -0.62 -13.63 2.86
C TYR A 65 0.73 -13.06 3.26
N ASN A 66 1.66 -12.98 2.31
CA ASN A 66 2.95 -12.34 2.48
C ASN A 66 2.92 -10.89 2.01
N PHE A 67 1.94 -10.55 1.20
CA PHE A 67 1.69 -9.18 0.76
C PHE A 67 0.19 -8.96 0.64
N ILE A 68 -0.21 -7.70 0.72
CA ILE A 68 -1.60 -7.31 0.60
C ILE A 68 -1.71 -6.11 -0.34
N ILE A 69 -2.91 -5.88 -0.85
CA ILE A 69 -3.21 -4.71 -1.66
C ILE A 69 -4.16 -3.85 -0.86
N VAL A 70 -3.80 -2.58 -0.68
CA VAL A 70 -4.57 -1.63 0.12
C VAL A 70 -4.71 -0.33 -0.65
N LYS A 71 -5.70 0.47 -0.28
CA LYS A 71 -5.86 1.80 -0.84
C LYS A 71 -4.85 2.74 -0.21
N HIS A 72 -4.35 3.71 -0.99
CA HIS A 72 -3.31 4.62 -0.51
C HIS A 72 -3.72 5.40 0.73
N LYS A 73 -5.01 5.64 0.92
CA LYS A 73 -5.52 6.40 2.05
C LYS A 73 -5.73 5.58 3.31
N ASP A 74 -5.63 4.24 3.21
CA ASP A 74 -5.91 3.34 4.33
C ASP A 74 -4.65 2.99 5.11
N ILE A 75 -3.52 3.53 4.74
CA ILE A 75 -2.24 3.30 5.41
C ILE A 75 -1.63 4.61 5.85
N LYS A 76 -0.74 4.51 6.82
CA LYS A 76 0.00 5.65 7.33
C LYS A 76 1.46 5.27 7.53
N GLU A 77 2.30 6.27 7.65
CA GLU A 77 3.72 6.06 7.87
C GLU A 77 3.95 5.30 9.16
N TYR A 78 4.81 4.29 9.10
CA TYR A 78 5.24 3.54 10.27
C TYR A 78 6.60 4.06 10.73
N LYS A 79 6.64 4.50 11.96
CA LYS A 79 7.87 5.02 12.56
C LYS A 79 8.41 4.08 13.60
#